data_4a14c9df64413ed88bdc322c471468d8
#
_entry.id   4a14c9df64413ed88bdc322c471468d8
#
_cell.length_a   1.000
_cell.length_b   1.000
_cell.length_c   1.000
_cell.angle_alpha   90.00
_cell.angle_beta   90.00
_cell.angle_gamma   90.00
#
_symmetry.space_group_name_H-M   'P 1'
#
loop_
_entity.id
_entity.type
_entity.pdbx_description
1 polymer ?
#
loop_
_entity_poly.entity_id
_entity_poly.type
_entity_poly.pdbx_seq_one_letter_code
_entity_poly.pdbx_strand_id
1 'polypeptide(L)'
;HPVRFLTRSNEDVLCFFFDGEIYTMTPGKQPKKVNVNIVMDDPVPAVSKMSWSNGAREVAVSPNGKEFAVVIRGDIFVANAEFGTTKRITNTAAQERNVNFSPDGRSLVYASERDGQWNLYISRIKNADDQSFVYAREIEEEQLTKGGQACFQPQFSPDGKEVAYLEN
;
A
#
# COMPACT_ATOMS: atom_id res chain seq x y z
N HIS A 1 -32.87 26.08 15.46
CA HIS A 1 -32.70 24.80 16.15
C HIS A 1 -32.98 25.00 17.64
N PRO A 2 -33.61 24.03 18.35
CA PRO A 2 -33.83 24.13 19.78
C PRO A 2 -32.54 23.95 20.57
N VAL A 3 -32.42 24.66 21.70
CA VAL A 3 -31.37 24.44 22.70
C VAL A 3 -31.59 23.06 23.34
N ARG A 4 -30.57 22.26 23.51
CA ARG A 4 -30.62 20.92 24.13
C ARG A 4 -29.54 20.78 25.20
N PHE A 5 -29.75 19.82 26.11
CA PHE A 5 -28.77 19.43 27.14
C PHE A 5 -28.27 20.62 28.00
N LEU A 6 -29.22 21.52 28.40
CA LEU A 6 -28.90 22.65 29.24
C LEU A 6 -28.45 22.20 30.64
N THR A 7 -27.25 22.60 31.01
CA THR A 7 -26.68 22.39 32.36
C THR A 7 -26.21 23.72 32.94
N ARG A 8 -26.05 23.77 34.27
CA ARG A 8 -25.60 24.95 35.00
C ARG A 8 -24.48 24.57 35.97
N SER A 9 -23.37 25.29 35.96
CA SER A 9 -22.29 25.13 36.92
C SER A 9 -22.61 25.84 38.25
N ASN A 10 -21.81 25.55 39.29
CA ASN A 10 -21.89 26.21 40.58
C ASN A 10 -21.57 27.73 40.52
N GLU A 11 -20.90 28.16 39.42
CA GLU A 11 -20.52 29.55 39.14
C GLU A 11 -21.50 30.27 38.20
N ASP A 12 -22.73 29.73 38.07
CA ASP A 12 -23.76 30.27 37.19
C ASP A 12 -23.42 30.31 35.70
N VAL A 13 -22.51 29.48 35.23
CA VAL A 13 -22.26 29.32 33.81
C VAL A 13 -23.21 28.25 33.25
N LEU A 14 -23.98 28.62 32.25
CA LEU A 14 -24.82 27.70 31.50
C LEU A 14 -23.97 27.04 30.39
N CYS A 15 -24.14 25.74 30.22
CA CYS A 15 -23.62 25.00 29.09
C CYS A 15 -24.76 24.33 28.34
N PHE A 16 -24.77 24.41 27.02
CA PHE A 16 -25.85 23.87 26.20
C PHE A 16 -25.34 23.52 24.78
N PHE A 17 -26.14 22.69 24.14
CA PHE A 17 -25.96 22.30 22.77
C PHE A 17 -26.91 23.07 21.85
N PHE A 18 -26.39 23.68 20.79
CA PHE A 18 -27.17 24.37 19.80
C PHE A 18 -26.51 24.20 18.41
N ASP A 19 -27.30 23.83 17.41
CA ASP A 19 -26.90 23.69 16.02
C ASP A 19 -25.63 22.84 15.78
N GLY A 20 -25.52 21.70 16.47
CA GLY A 20 -24.36 20.79 16.31
C GLY A 20 -23.16 21.16 17.19
N GLU A 21 -23.23 22.24 17.99
CA GLU A 21 -22.09 22.78 18.70
C GLU A 21 -22.36 22.99 20.18
N ILE A 22 -21.32 23.04 21.00
CA ILE A 22 -21.40 23.27 22.44
C ILE A 22 -21.14 24.75 22.71
N TYR A 23 -21.97 25.34 23.54
CA TYR A 23 -21.87 26.74 23.97
C TYR A 23 -21.84 26.86 25.48
N THR A 24 -21.11 27.86 25.96
CA THR A 24 -21.22 28.34 27.36
C THR A 24 -21.74 29.77 27.37
N MET A 25 -22.48 30.10 28.42
CA MET A 25 -23.05 31.44 28.60
C MET A 25 -23.19 31.76 30.10
N THR A 26 -22.73 32.91 30.51
CA THR A 26 -23.14 33.50 31.80
C THR A 26 -24.44 34.22 31.58
N PRO A 27 -25.42 34.13 32.49
CA PRO A 27 -26.69 34.85 32.38
C PRO A 27 -26.48 36.35 32.11
N GLY A 28 -27.17 36.89 31.12
CA GLY A 28 -27.05 38.29 30.69
C GLY A 28 -25.87 38.59 29.74
N LYS A 29 -25.02 37.62 29.38
CA LYS A 29 -23.97 37.73 28.41
C LYS A 29 -24.24 36.94 27.13
N GLN A 30 -23.50 37.25 26.06
CA GLN A 30 -23.59 36.52 24.81
C GLN A 30 -23.03 35.08 24.95
N PRO A 31 -23.63 34.11 24.28
CA PRO A 31 -23.12 32.75 24.23
C PRO A 31 -21.73 32.70 23.58
N LYS A 32 -20.84 31.86 24.11
CA LYS A 32 -19.52 31.60 23.56
C LYS A 32 -19.42 30.14 23.14
N LYS A 33 -19.05 29.90 21.89
CA LYS A 33 -18.79 28.55 21.38
C LYS A 33 -17.58 27.95 22.09
N VAL A 34 -17.68 26.69 22.48
CA VAL A 34 -16.58 25.92 23.05
C VAL A 34 -15.84 25.21 21.90
N ASN A 35 -14.56 25.51 21.72
CA ASN A 35 -13.72 24.79 20.79
C ASN A 35 -13.26 23.48 21.44
N VAL A 36 -13.78 22.36 20.94
CA VAL A 36 -13.37 21.03 21.39
C VAL A 36 -12.33 20.50 20.41
N ASN A 37 -11.09 20.38 20.84
CA ASN A 37 -10.05 19.71 20.08
C ASN A 37 -10.01 18.24 20.52
N ILE A 38 -10.44 17.35 19.64
CA ILE A 38 -10.35 15.92 19.86
C ILE A 38 -9.03 15.45 19.24
N VAL A 39 -8.08 15.06 20.08
CA VAL A 39 -6.90 14.34 19.64
C VAL A 39 -7.26 12.86 19.69
N MET A 40 -7.43 12.26 18.53
CA MET A 40 -7.62 10.82 18.41
C MET A 40 -6.38 10.24 17.76
N ASP A 41 -5.89 9.12 18.28
CA ASP A 41 -5.07 8.23 17.49
C ASP A 41 -5.95 7.77 16.33
N ASP A 42 -5.52 8.04 15.10
CA ASP A 42 -6.33 7.82 13.91
C ASP A 42 -6.75 6.35 13.83
N PRO A 43 -8.05 6.02 14.02
CA PRO A 43 -8.50 4.64 13.93
C PRO A 43 -8.64 4.15 12.48
N VAL A 44 -8.31 5.01 11.49
CA VAL A 44 -8.33 4.59 10.10
C VAL A 44 -7.18 3.60 9.91
N PRO A 45 -7.46 2.32 9.67
CA PRO A 45 -6.40 1.35 9.47
C PRO A 45 -5.56 1.80 8.26
N ALA A 46 -4.25 1.92 8.46
CA ALA A 46 -3.29 2.22 7.39
C ALA A 46 -3.33 1.18 6.25
N VAL A 47 -4.07 0.09 6.44
CA VAL A 47 -4.22 -1.02 5.51
C VAL A 47 -5.70 -1.27 5.23
N SER A 48 -6.10 -1.16 3.96
CA SER A 48 -7.39 -1.65 3.48
C SER A 48 -7.26 -3.08 2.98
N LYS A 49 -8.15 -3.97 3.42
CA LYS A 49 -8.21 -5.34 2.89
C LYS A 49 -9.19 -5.39 1.73
N MET A 50 -8.71 -5.82 0.57
CA MET A 50 -9.52 -6.13 -0.59
C MET A 50 -9.41 -7.62 -0.91
N SER A 51 -10.53 -8.24 -1.26
CA SER A 51 -10.55 -9.64 -1.69
C SER A 51 -10.90 -9.71 -3.17
N TRP A 52 -10.05 -10.35 -3.96
CA TRP A 52 -10.28 -10.58 -5.38
C TRP A 52 -10.33 -12.08 -5.67
N SER A 53 -11.38 -12.52 -6.32
CA SER A 53 -11.59 -13.92 -6.70
C SER A 53 -11.20 -14.23 -8.15
N ASN A 54 -10.81 -13.20 -8.93
CA ASN A 54 -10.45 -13.34 -10.34
C ASN A 54 -9.50 -12.20 -10.77
N GLY A 55 -9.01 -12.28 -12.02
CA GLY A 55 -8.24 -11.21 -12.64
C GLY A 55 -6.72 -11.35 -12.53
N ALA A 56 -6.21 -12.44 -11.94
CA ALA A 56 -4.79 -12.77 -12.07
C ALA A 56 -4.47 -13.11 -13.54
N ARG A 57 -3.46 -12.46 -14.09
CA ARG A 57 -3.05 -12.64 -15.50
C ARG A 57 -1.76 -13.45 -15.62
N GLU A 58 -0.88 -13.31 -14.68
CA GLU A 58 0.44 -13.93 -14.67
C GLU A 58 0.75 -14.45 -13.27
N VAL A 59 1.45 -15.56 -13.20
CA VAL A 59 1.88 -16.18 -11.95
C VAL A 59 3.32 -16.62 -12.08
N ALA A 60 4.15 -16.26 -11.09
CA ALA A 60 5.49 -16.80 -10.91
C ALA A 60 5.59 -17.44 -9.53
N VAL A 61 6.21 -18.61 -9.44
CA VAL A 61 6.40 -19.33 -8.17
C VAL A 61 7.82 -19.11 -7.68
N SER A 62 7.97 -18.84 -6.39
CA SER A 62 9.29 -18.71 -5.77
C SER A 62 10.05 -20.03 -5.82
N PRO A 63 11.41 -20.03 -5.86
CA PRO A 63 12.20 -21.24 -5.99
C PRO A 63 11.96 -22.25 -4.87
N ASN A 64 11.60 -21.81 -3.67
CA ASN A 64 11.28 -22.68 -2.54
C ASN A 64 9.82 -23.13 -2.49
N GLY A 65 8.96 -22.70 -3.44
CA GLY A 65 7.55 -23.03 -3.53
C GLY A 65 6.65 -22.43 -2.43
N LYS A 66 7.19 -21.55 -1.57
CA LYS A 66 6.43 -21.00 -0.43
C LYS A 66 5.69 -19.71 -0.75
N GLU A 67 6.06 -19.04 -1.81
CA GLU A 67 5.43 -17.80 -2.28
C GLU A 67 5.14 -17.88 -3.77
N PHE A 68 4.16 -17.11 -4.19
CA PHE A 68 3.91 -16.89 -5.61
C PHE A 68 3.61 -15.41 -5.85
N ALA A 69 4.19 -14.88 -6.92
CA ALA A 69 3.88 -13.55 -7.41
C ALA A 69 2.77 -13.62 -8.44
N VAL A 70 1.83 -12.69 -8.37
CA VAL A 70 0.72 -12.56 -9.33
C VAL A 70 0.61 -11.14 -9.82
N VAL A 71 0.23 -10.97 -11.08
CA VAL A 71 -0.14 -9.68 -11.64
C VAL A 71 -1.66 -9.56 -11.64
N ILE A 72 -2.19 -8.61 -10.87
CA ILE A 72 -3.62 -8.33 -10.77
C ILE A 72 -3.86 -6.85 -11.01
N ARG A 73 -4.68 -6.52 -12.02
CA ARG A 73 -5.04 -5.14 -12.39
C ARG A 73 -3.84 -4.23 -12.68
N GLY A 74 -2.74 -4.81 -13.13
CA GLY A 74 -1.51 -4.09 -13.45
C GLY A 74 -0.49 -4.06 -12.32
N ASP A 75 -0.86 -4.39 -11.09
CA ASP A 75 0.06 -4.45 -9.96
C ASP A 75 0.57 -5.85 -9.67
N ILE A 76 1.75 -5.92 -9.08
CA ILE A 76 2.36 -7.16 -8.59
C ILE A 76 2.03 -7.35 -7.11
N PHE A 77 1.52 -8.53 -6.80
CA PHE A 77 1.30 -8.99 -5.43
C PHE A 77 2.08 -10.28 -5.21
N VAL A 78 2.62 -10.45 -4.02
CA VAL A 78 3.17 -11.74 -3.57
C VAL A 78 2.30 -12.30 -2.48
N ALA A 79 1.94 -13.57 -2.61
CA ALA A 79 1.15 -14.28 -1.62
C ALA A 79 1.91 -15.50 -1.10
N ASN A 80 1.72 -15.79 0.20
CA ASN A 80 2.19 -17.02 0.80
C ASN A 80 1.30 -18.19 0.36
N ALA A 81 1.92 -19.29 -0.07
CA ALA A 81 1.19 -20.45 -0.62
C ALA A 81 0.39 -21.21 0.45
N GLU A 82 0.81 -21.16 1.71
CA GLU A 82 0.19 -21.91 2.81
C GLU A 82 -0.88 -21.10 3.55
N PHE A 83 -0.55 -19.84 3.88
CA PHE A 83 -1.40 -19.04 4.78
C PHE A 83 -2.24 -17.97 4.05
N GLY A 84 -2.09 -17.82 2.74
CA GLY A 84 -2.84 -16.85 1.94
C GLY A 84 -2.55 -15.38 2.27
N THR A 85 -1.56 -15.10 3.13
CA THR A 85 -1.12 -13.73 3.42
C THR A 85 -0.54 -13.13 2.15
N THR A 86 -0.97 -11.92 1.82
CA THR A 86 -0.62 -11.25 0.55
C THR A 86 -0.03 -9.88 0.83
N LYS A 87 1.00 -9.51 0.06
CA LYS A 87 1.62 -8.20 0.07
C LYS A 87 1.65 -7.60 -1.33
N ARG A 88 1.24 -6.36 -1.48
CA ARG A 88 1.40 -5.59 -2.70
C ARG A 88 2.86 -5.16 -2.83
N ILE A 89 3.47 -5.43 -3.96
CA ILE A 89 4.88 -5.11 -4.25
C ILE A 89 4.97 -3.79 -5.01
N THR A 90 4.15 -3.62 -6.05
CA THR A 90 4.10 -2.38 -6.84
C THR A 90 2.83 -1.59 -6.50
N ASN A 91 2.94 -0.26 -6.50
CA ASN A 91 1.84 0.66 -6.24
C ASN A 91 1.97 1.87 -7.16
N THR A 92 1.82 1.63 -8.45
CA THR A 92 1.94 2.65 -9.49
C THR A 92 0.65 2.77 -10.28
N ALA A 93 0.52 3.83 -11.08
CA ALA A 93 -0.57 3.95 -12.03
C ALA A 93 -0.27 3.19 -13.34
N ALA A 94 0.96 2.65 -13.47
CA ALA A 94 1.41 1.92 -14.63
C ALA A 94 0.95 0.45 -14.60
N GLN A 95 1.14 -0.23 -15.72
CA GLN A 95 0.89 -1.66 -15.83
C GLN A 95 2.20 -2.43 -15.69
N GLU A 96 2.23 -3.42 -14.81
CA GLU A 96 3.32 -4.37 -14.67
C GLU A 96 2.98 -5.69 -15.36
N ARG A 97 4.02 -6.35 -15.91
CA ARG A 97 3.94 -7.65 -16.62
C ARG A 97 5.23 -8.46 -16.47
N ASN A 98 5.16 -9.73 -16.84
CA ASN A 98 6.29 -10.65 -16.98
C ASN A 98 7.11 -10.77 -15.69
N VAL A 99 6.44 -10.92 -14.56
CA VAL A 99 7.08 -11.05 -13.26
C VAL A 99 7.80 -12.40 -13.12
N ASN A 100 9.05 -12.38 -12.64
CA ASN A 100 9.84 -13.57 -12.34
C ASN A 100 10.63 -13.42 -11.04
N PHE A 101 10.77 -14.52 -10.29
CA PHE A 101 11.64 -14.57 -9.12
C PHE A 101 13.10 -14.80 -9.51
N SER A 102 14.03 -14.24 -8.74
CA SER A 102 15.42 -14.63 -8.73
C SER A 102 15.62 -16.06 -8.19
N PRO A 103 16.71 -16.75 -8.53
CA PRO A 103 16.99 -18.11 -8.04
C PRO A 103 17.07 -18.24 -6.52
N ASP A 104 17.45 -17.19 -5.82
CA ASP A 104 17.47 -17.13 -4.35
C ASP A 104 16.11 -16.76 -3.72
N GLY A 105 15.12 -16.39 -4.56
CA GLY A 105 13.79 -15.97 -4.11
C GLY A 105 13.73 -14.59 -3.46
N ARG A 106 14.82 -13.80 -3.48
CA ARG A 106 14.90 -12.51 -2.79
C ARG A 106 14.66 -11.31 -3.69
N SER A 107 14.53 -11.53 -4.99
CA SER A 107 14.27 -10.48 -5.97
C SER A 107 13.15 -10.88 -6.92
N LEU A 108 12.44 -9.86 -7.41
CA LEU A 108 11.46 -9.97 -8.49
C LEU A 108 11.89 -9.05 -9.60
N VAL A 109 11.97 -9.56 -10.83
CA VAL A 109 12.17 -8.76 -12.03
C VAL A 109 10.88 -8.74 -12.84
N TYR A 110 10.55 -7.60 -13.44
CA TYR A 110 9.32 -7.41 -14.20
C TYR A 110 9.46 -6.24 -15.19
N ALA A 111 8.56 -6.19 -16.17
CA ALA A 111 8.39 -5.05 -17.05
C ALA A 111 7.29 -4.13 -16.51
N SER A 112 7.49 -2.81 -16.58
CA SER A 112 6.51 -1.79 -16.19
C SER A 112 6.41 -0.69 -17.24
N GLU A 113 5.16 -0.27 -17.54
CA GLU A 113 4.83 0.78 -18.52
C GLU A 113 4.82 2.17 -17.87
N ARG A 114 5.91 2.52 -17.17
CA ARG A 114 6.04 3.85 -16.56
C ARG A 114 6.48 4.88 -17.62
N ASP A 115 5.95 6.09 -17.49
CA ASP A 115 6.25 7.20 -18.40
C ASP A 115 5.95 6.89 -19.88
N GLY A 116 4.99 5.99 -20.14
CA GLY A 116 4.61 5.56 -21.47
C GLY A 116 5.62 4.64 -22.17
N GLN A 117 6.59 4.11 -21.43
CA GLN A 117 7.64 3.21 -21.93
C GLN A 117 7.73 1.95 -21.11
N TRP A 118 7.88 0.81 -21.80
CA TRP A 118 8.11 -0.47 -21.15
C TRP A 118 9.60 -0.62 -20.79
N ASN A 119 9.88 -0.53 -19.51
CA ASN A 119 11.22 -0.74 -18.96
C ASN A 119 11.20 -1.86 -17.93
N LEU A 120 12.39 -2.41 -17.65
CA LEU A 120 12.55 -3.44 -16.63
C LEU A 120 12.84 -2.82 -15.28
N TYR A 121 12.23 -3.39 -14.28
CA TYR A 121 12.40 -3.04 -12.87
C TYR A 121 12.72 -4.28 -12.07
N ILE A 122 13.39 -4.08 -10.97
CA ILE A 122 13.68 -5.14 -10.00
C ILE A 122 13.28 -4.66 -8.61
N SER A 123 12.53 -5.49 -7.88
CA SER A 123 12.23 -5.31 -6.47
C SER A 123 13.01 -6.31 -5.65
N ARG A 124 13.69 -5.87 -4.60
CA ARG A 124 14.54 -6.70 -3.72
C ARG A 124 14.13 -6.59 -2.27
N ILE A 125 14.19 -7.68 -1.54
CA ILE A 125 14.10 -7.68 -0.08
C ILE A 125 15.38 -7.04 0.46
N LYS A 126 15.25 -5.87 1.09
CA LYS A 126 16.39 -5.08 1.57
C LYS A 126 17.11 -5.72 2.75
N ASN A 127 16.35 -6.14 3.76
CA ASN A 127 16.94 -6.68 4.98
C ASN A 127 17.38 -8.13 4.79
N ALA A 128 18.62 -8.44 5.13
CA ALA A 128 19.18 -9.78 4.99
C ALA A 128 18.44 -10.84 5.81
N ASP A 129 17.90 -10.46 6.98
CA ASP A 129 17.17 -11.36 7.87
C ASP A 129 15.77 -11.71 7.38
N ASP A 130 15.20 -10.92 6.49
CA ASP A 130 13.87 -11.16 5.94
C ASP A 130 13.95 -12.27 4.88
N GLN A 131 13.22 -13.36 5.07
CA GLN A 131 13.32 -14.58 4.25
C GLN A 131 12.27 -14.65 3.13
N SER A 132 11.30 -13.76 3.10
CA SER A 132 10.19 -13.79 2.15
C SER A 132 9.63 -12.40 1.88
N PHE A 133 9.08 -12.19 0.69
CA PHE A 133 8.45 -10.93 0.31
C PHE A 133 7.26 -10.56 1.18
N VAL A 134 6.42 -11.55 1.50
CA VAL A 134 5.19 -11.33 2.27
C VAL A 134 5.47 -10.71 3.63
N TYR A 135 6.57 -11.13 4.27
CA TYR A 135 6.96 -10.66 5.62
C TYR A 135 8.10 -9.64 5.61
N ALA A 136 8.64 -9.30 4.43
CA ALA A 136 9.73 -8.33 4.33
C ALA A 136 9.31 -6.97 4.91
N ARG A 137 10.14 -6.40 5.77
CA ARG A 137 9.91 -5.09 6.39
C ARG A 137 10.09 -3.97 5.38
N GLU A 138 11.04 -4.13 4.46
CA GLU A 138 11.37 -3.14 3.45
C GLU A 138 11.71 -3.83 2.12
N ILE A 139 11.19 -3.27 1.04
CA ILE A 139 11.47 -3.69 -0.34
C ILE A 139 12.02 -2.49 -1.08
N GLU A 140 13.16 -2.67 -1.74
CA GLU A 140 13.78 -1.66 -2.60
C GLU A 140 13.43 -1.96 -4.06
N GLU A 141 13.12 -0.92 -4.81
CA GLU A 141 12.88 -1.01 -6.25
C GLU A 141 13.95 -0.23 -7.02
N GLU A 142 14.39 -0.80 -8.13
CA GLU A 142 15.36 -0.20 -9.02
C GLU A 142 14.92 -0.38 -10.48
N GLN A 143 15.08 0.64 -11.29
CA GLN A 143 14.90 0.56 -12.73
C GLN A 143 16.17 0.02 -13.40
N LEU A 144 16.06 -1.11 -14.10
CA LEU A 144 17.20 -1.76 -14.75
C LEU A 144 17.51 -1.21 -16.14
N THR A 145 16.46 -0.91 -16.92
CA THR A 145 16.65 -0.39 -18.30
C THR A 145 16.13 1.05 -18.40
N LYS A 146 16.85 1.87 -19.14
CA LYS A 146 16.50 3.26 -19.45
C LYS A 146 16.77 3.47 -20.93
N GLY A 147 15.77 3.25 -21.76
CA GLY A 147 15.95 3.36 -23.20
C GLY A 147 14.69 3.79 -23.91
N GLY A 148 14.84 4.05 -25.24
CA GLY A 148 13.73 4.38 -26.13
C GLY A 148 13.02 3.16 -26.69
N GLN A 149 13.46 1.96 -26.40
CA GLN A 149 12.90 0.70 -26.90
C GLN A 149 12.18 -0.03 -25.75
N ALA A 150 11.13 -0.74 -26.09
CA ALA A 150 10.32 -1.45 -25.11
C ALA A 150 11.01 -2.76 -24.69
N CYS A 151 11.14 -3.00 -23.39
CA CYS A 151 11.78 -4.17 -22.81
C CYS A 151 10.73 -5.10 -22.16
N PHE A 152 10.83 -6.40 -22.47
CA PHE A 152 9.85 -7.41 -22.04
C PHE A 152 10.50 -8.72 -21.62
N GLN A 153 9.72 -9.57 -20.95
CA GLN A 153 10.02 -10.95 -20.61
C GLN A 153 11.39 -11.13 -19.93
N PRO A 154 11.67 -10.37 -18.85
CA PRO A 154 12.92 -10.52 -18.14
C PRO A 154 13.03 -11.88 -17.46
N GLN A 155 14.23 -12.48 -17.51
CA GLN A 155 14.54 -13.76 -16.89
C GLN A 155 15.89 -13.68 -16.20
N PHE A 156 15.98 -14.13 -14.96
CA PHE A 156 17.27 -14.25 -14.28
C PHE A 156 18.11 -15.39 -14.88
N SER A 157 19.41 -15.21 -14.89
CA SER A 157 20.37 -16.31 -15.08
C SER A 157 20.26 -17.30 -13.91
N PRO A 158 20.67 -18.57 -14.10
CA PRO A 158 20.60 -19.59 -13.04
C PRO A 158 21.36 -19.24 -11.76
N ASP A 159 22.42 -18.42 -11.89
CA ASP A 159 23.21 -17.93 -10.75
C ASP A 159 22.69 -16.59 -10.18
N GLY A 160 21.63 -16.02 -10.75
CA GLY A 160 20.98 -14.80 -10.31
C GLY A 160 21.72 -13.49 -10.56
N LYS A 161 22.85 -13.55 -11.31
CA LYS A 161 23.71 -12.37 -11.51
C LYS A 161 23.34 -11.52 -12.71
N GLU A 162 22.67 -12.11 -13.69
CA GLU A 162 22.30 -11.47 -14.94
C GLU A 162 20.79 -11.57 -15.17
N VAL A 163 20.28 -10.67 -15.99
CA VAL A 163 18.89 -10.68 -16.46
C VAL A 163 18.91 -10.61 -17.99
N ALA A 164 18.41 -11.66 -18.64
CA ALA A 164 18.12 -11.67 -20.07
C ALA A 164 16.72 -11.13 -20.32
N TYR A 165 16.51 -10.42 -21.42
CA TYR A 165 15.23 -9.85 -21.80
C TYR A 165 15.10 -9.65 -23.30
N LEU A 166 13.88 -9.39 -23.77
CA LEU A 166 13.61 -8.99 -25.14
C LEU A 166 13.51 -7.48 -25.25
N GLU A 167 14.10 -6.92 -26.28
CA GLU A 167 14.03 -5.50 -26.63
C GLU A 167 13.44 -5.35 -28.05
N ASN A 168 12.50 -4.42 -28.21
CA ASN A 168 11.78 -4.22 -29.49
C ASN A 168 11.84 -2.75 -29.93
#